data_dfc64a203c33b43b3fc00a2c8d3443d3
#
_entry.id   dfc64a203c33b43b3fc00a2c8d3443d3
#
_cell.length_a   1.000
_cell.length_b   1.000
_cell.length_c   1.000
_cell.angle_alpha   90.00
_cell.angle_beta   90.00
_cell.angle_gamma   90.00
#
_symmetry.space_group_name_H-M   'P 1'
#
loop_
_entity.id
_entity.type
_entity.pdbx_description
1 polymer ?
#
loop_
_entity_poly.entity_id
_entity_poly.type
_entity_poly.pdbx_seq_one_letter_code
_entity_poly.pdbx_strand_id
1 'polypeptide(L)'
;VWNAVAYNAEDSGLVRITDVSDLGINNVCGLAATKDAMENKSDLIDLAWMVYYLTWDWCQQSEDNMAQAVELYVESCEDEGVVSNESICQRALDIFACPSPSEAVSVMTTEEEDRLSLADRPVLAAENDLLETMDFFISIGSYTEEDRTAILDKELVNSSVAERCAETLKTLGYLE
;
A
#
# COMPACT_ATOMS: atom_id res chain seq x y z
N VAL A 1 -4.35 -14.30 -9.41
CA VAL A 1 -4.29 -14.94 -8.08
C VAL A 1 -3.37 -14.15 -7.17
N TRP A 2 -3.57 -14.25 -5.87
CA TRP A 2 -2.82 -13.51 -4.87
C TRP A 2 -1.76 -14.37 -4.19
N ASN A 3 -0.67 -13.79 -3.83
CA ASN A 3 0.46 -14.28 -3.02
C ASN A 3 0.42 -15.77 -2.64
N ALA A 4 -0.09 -16.15 -1.47
CA ALA A 4 -0.09 -17.53 -0.98
C ALA A 4 -0.76 -18.51 -1.97
N VAL A 5 -1.86 -18.11 -2.62
CA VAL A 5 -2.53 -18.95 -3.63
C VAL A 5 -1.66 -19.14 -4.87
N ALA A 6 -0.95 -18.09 -5.32
CA ALA A 6 -0.03 -18.18 -6.44
C ALA A 6 1.14 -19.12 -6.13
N TYR A 7 1.74 -18.98 -4.96
CA TYR A 7 2.88 -19.81 -4.54
C TYR A 7 2.49 -21.28 -4.32
N ASN A 8 1.30 -21.54 -3.73
CA ASN A 8 0.76 -22.92 -3.65
C ASN A 8 0.57 -23.54 -5.03
N ALA A 9 0.11 -22.77 -6.01
CA ALA A 9 -0.05 -23.26 -7.37
C ALA A 9 1.30 -23.60 -8.02
N GLU A 10 2.31 -22.75 -7.83
CA GLU A 10 3.69 -23.01 -8.30
C GLU A 10 4.28 -24.25 -7.62
N ASP A 11 4.15 -24.39 -6.32
CA ASP A 11 4.63 -25.55 -5.54
C ASP A 11 3.90 -26.85 -5.95
N SER A 12 2.68 -26.72 -6.49
CA SER A 12 1.91 -27.82 -7.08
C SER A 12 2.29 -28.14 -8.54
N GLY A 13 3.30 -27.47 -9.09
CA GLY A 13 3.85 -27.70 -10.43
C GLY A 13 3.21 -26.86 -11.53
N LEU A 14 2.39 -25.86 -11.21
CA LEU A 14 1.93 -24.88 -12.19
C LEU A 14 3.05 -23.86 -12.46
N VAL A 15 3.03 -23.28 -13.65
CA VAL A 15 4.05 -22.30 -14.08
C VAL A 15 3.42 -20.93 -14.14
N ARG A 16 4.06 -19.94 -13.48
CA ARG A 16 3.71 -18.52 -13.64
C ARG A 16 4.00 -18.10 -15.09
N ILE A 17 3.01 -17.50 -15.74
CA ILE A 17 3.15 -16.98 -17.11
C ILE A 17 3.64 -15.53 -17.05
N THR A 18 3.05 -14.73 -16.17
CA THR A 18 3.35 -13.32 -15.98
C THR A 18 2.79 -12.84 -14.64
N ASP A 19 3.27 -11.72 -14.15
CA ASP A 19 2.69 -10.97 -13.02
C ASP A 19 2.58 -9.46 -13.34
N VAL A 20 2.04 -8.70 -12.42
CA VAL A 20 1.80 -7.25 -12.61
C VAL A 20 3.12 -6.47 -12.76
N SER A 21 4.20 -6.93 -12.13
CA SER A 21 5.51 -6.28 -12.24
C SER A 21 6.13 -6.47 -13.62
N ASP A 22 5.95 -7.64 -14.23
CA ASP A 22 6.36 -7.92 -15.61
C ASP A 22 5.64 -7.01 -16.62
N LEU A 23 4.44 -6.56 -16.29
CA LEU A 23 3.62 -5.67 -17.12
C LEU A 23 3.90 -4.19 -16.85
N GLY A 24 4.77 -3.87 -15.90
CA GLY A 24 5.05 -2.50 -15.49
C GLY A 24 3.86 -1.80 -14.81
N ILE A 25 2.95 -2.58 -14.21
CA ILE A 25 1.76 -2.07 -13.54
C ILE A 25 2.09 -1.92 -12.04
N ASN A 26 1.96 -0.72 -11.52
CA ASN A 26 2.00 -0.49 -10.08
C ASN A 26 0.69 -0.95 -9.45
N ASN A 27 0.79 -1.78 -8.41
CA ASN A 27 -0.35 -2.15 -7.59
C ASN A 27 -0.37 -1.24 -6.36
N VAL A 28 -1.09 -0.14 -6.46
CA VAL A 28 -1.19 0.83 -5.36
C VAL A 28 -1.99 0.22 -4.22
N CYS A 29 -1.35 0.07 -3.08
CA CYS A 29 -1.98 -0.31 -1.82
C CYS A 29 -2.00 0.89 -0.88
N GLY A 30 -3.08 1.06 -0.14
CA GLY A 30 -3.21 2.19 0.76
C GLY A 30 -4.22 1.94 1.87
N LEU A 31 -4.18 2.80 2.88
CA LEU A 31 -5.16 2.81 3.95
C LEU A 31 -6.34 3.71 3.55
N ALA A 32 -7.54 3.19 3.67
CA ALA A 32 -8.77 3.94 3.40
C ALA A 32 -9.55 4.20 4.68
N ALA A 33 -10.04 5.41 4.83
CA ALA A 33 -10.88 5.81 5.95
C ALA A 33 -12.17 6.45 5.46
N THR A 34 -13.27 6.25 6.19
CA THR A 34 -14.51 6.97 5.91
C THR A 34 -14.39 8.44 6.33
N LYS A 35 -15.17 9.32 5.69
CA LYS A 35 -15.22 10.74 6.05
C LYS A 35 -15.57 10.93 7.53
N ASP A 36 -16.56 10.18 8.04
CA ASP A 36 -16.94 10.22 9.46
C ASP A 36 -15.78 9.83 10.39
N ALA A 37 -14.98 8.82 10.02
CA ALA A 37 -13.82 8.44 10.81
C ALA A 37 -12.73 9.52 10.77
N MET A 38 -12.48 10.14 9.62
CA MET A 38 -11.53 11.26 9.50
C MET A 38 -11.94 12.46 10.35
N GLU A 39 -13.24 12.77 10.43
CA GLU A 39 -13.77 13.91 11.20
C GLU A 39 -13.84 13.63 12.72
N ASN A 40 -14.19 12.40 13.13
CA ASN A 40 -14.56 12.09 14.51
C ASN A 40 -13.57 11.15 15.24
N LYS A 41 -12.59 10.56 14.53
CA LYS A 41 -11.63 9.59 15.06
C LYS A 41 -10.21 9.82 14.53
N SER A 42 -9.83 11.06 14.29
CA SER A 42 -8.54 11.41 13.67
C SER A 42 -7.35 10.78 14.40
N ASP A 43 -7.33 10.85 15.74
CA ASP A 43 -6.24 10.30 16.56
C ASP A 43 -6.09 8.78 16.37
N LEU A 44 -7.21 8.06 16.20
CA LEU A 44 -7.20 6.62 15.95
C LEU A 44 -6.68 6.30 14.54
N ILE A 45 -7.04 7.12 13.56
CA ILE A 45 -6.55 6.99 12.19
C ILE A 45 -5.04 7.26 12.13
N ASP A 46 -4.57 8.32 12.77
CA ASP A 46 -3.16 8.66 12.87
C ASP A 46 -2.36 7.51 13.53
N LEU A 47 -2.90 6.95 14.62
CA LEU A 47 -2.30 5.79 15.28
C LEU A 47 -2.27 4.56 14.36
N ALA A 48 -3.36 4.24 13.67
CA ALA A 48 -3.44 3.10 12.76
C ALA A 48 -2.44 3.25 11.60
N TRP A 49 -2.32 4.46 11.04
CA TRP A 49 -1.36 4.77 9.99
C TRP A 49 0.09 4.58 10.48
N MET A 50 0.43 5.14 11.65
CA MET A 50 1.78 4.98 12.23
C MET A 50 2.09 3.52 12.55
N VAL A 51 1.16 2.79 13.18
CA VAL A 51 1.37 1.36 13.52
C VAL A 51 1.62 0.54 12.26
N TYR A 52 0.89 0.79 11.18
CA TYR A 52 1.08 0.08 9.92
C TYR A 52 2.52 0.24 9.39
N TYR A 53 3.00 1.46 9.21
CA TYR A 53 4.33 1.70 8.64
C TYR A 53 5.47 1.36 9.60
N LEU A 54 5.31 1.61 10.91
CA LEU A 54 6.30 1.25 11.91
C LEU A 54 6.42 -0.27 12.09
N THR A 55 5.33 -1.02 11.91
CA THR A 55 5.38 -2.48 11.93
C THR A 55 6.19 -3.02 10.76
N TRP A 56 6.00 -2.47 9.56
CA TRP A 56 6.78 -2.84 8.40
C TRP A 56 8.26 -2.48 8.55
N ASP A 57 8.57 -1.29 9.05
CA ASP A 57 9.94 -0.89 9.35
C ASP A 57 10.58 -1.84 10.36
N TRP A 58 9.84 -2.20 11.42
CA TRP A 58 10.29 -3.18 12.41
C TRP A 58 10.59 -4.55 11.79
N CYS A 59 9.77 -5.05 10.88
CA CYS A 59 10.02 -6.31 10.17
C CYS A 59 11.35 -6.30 9.42
N GLN A 60 11.73 -5.15 8.85
CA GLN A 60 12.94 -4.99 8.05
C GLN A 60 14.22 -4.82 8.89
N GLN A 61 14.13 -4.56 10.20
CA GLN A 61 15.28 -4.24 11.05
C GLN A 61 16.18 -5.43 11.38
N SER A 62 15.64 -6.66 11.33
CA SER A 62 16.43 -7.86 11.62
C SER A 62 15.80 -9.12 11.02
N GLU A 63 16.63 -10.15 10.80
CA GLU A 63 16.16 -11.49 10.40
C GLU A 63 15.22 -12.10 11.45
N ASP A 64 15.44 -11.87 12.74
CA ASP A 64 14.57 -12.36 13.81
C ASP A 64 13.18 -11.72 13.77
N ASN A 65 13.10 -10.41 13.50
CA ASN A 65 11.83 -9.71 13.36
C ASN A 65 11.06 -10.22 12.14
N MET A 66 11.75 -10.42 11.02
CA MET A 66 11.14 -10.99 9.82
C MET A 66 10.64 -12.42 10.07
N ALA A 67 11.41 -13.25 10.76
CA ALA A 67 10.98 -14.62 11.11
C ALA A 67 9.70 -14.59 11.97
N GLN A 68 9.62 -13.68 12.95
CA GLN A 68 8.40 -13.50 13.74
C GLN A 68 7.21 -13.02 12.88
N ALA A 69 7.45 -12.13 11.92
CA ALA A 69 6.39 -11.68 11.00
C ALA A 69 5.89 -12.84 10.13
N VAL A 70 6.77 -13.74 9.70
CA VAL A 70 6.40 -14.97 8.96
C VAL A 70 5.52 -15.89 9.80
N GLU A 71 5.88 -16.13 11.08
CA GLU A 71 5.06 -16.95 11.99
C GLU A 71 3.64 -16.37 12.14
N LEU A 72 3.53 -15.06 12.41
CA LEU A 72 2.25 -14.36 12.52
C LEU A 72 1.43 -14.41 11.23
N TYR A 73 2.10 -14.35 10.08
CA TYR A 73 1.42 -14.44 8.79
C TYR A 73 0.89 -15.85 8.52
N VAL A 74 1.62 -16.90 8.92
CA VAL A 74 1.15 -18.30 8.86
C VAL A 74 -0.10 -18.46 9.73
N GLU A 75 -0.07 -17.99 10.99
CA GLU A 75 -1.24 -18.01 11.88
C GLU A 75 -2.45 -17.29 11.27
N SER A 76 -2.23 -16.09 10.71
CA SER A 76 -3.29 -15.32 10.03
C SER A 76 -3.89 -16.09 8.85
N CYS A 77 -3.06 -16.75 8.05
CA CYS A 77 -3.53 -17.59 6.95
C CYS A 77 -4.38 -18.77 7.45
N GLU A 78 -3.96 -19.42 8.54
CA GLU A 78 -4.71 -20.52 9.16
C GLU A 78 -6.08 -20.06 9.66
N ASP A 79 -6.14 -18.91 10.33
CA ASP A 79 -7.38 -18.33 10.84
C ASP A 79 -8.36 -17.98 9.71
N GLU A 80 -7.85 -17.57 8.56
CA GLU A 80 -8.64 -17.25 7.35
C GLU A 80 -8.93 -18.48 6.48
N GLY A 81 -8.42 -19.66 6.82
CA GLY A 81 -8.58 -20.88 6.05
C GLY A 81 -7.77 -20.89 4.75
N VAL A 82 -6.72 -20.10 4.67
CA VAL A 82 -5.79 -20.06 3.54
C VAL A 82 -4.67 -21.06 3.77
N VAL A 83 -4.50 -22.00 2.84
CA VAL A 83 -3.39 -22.97 2.90
C VAL A 83 -2.07 -22.24 2.68
N SER A 84 -1.17 -22.28 3.67
CA SER A 84 0.16 -21.68 3.58
C SER A 84 1.19 -22.42 4.44
N ASN A 85 2.41 -21.97 4.43
CA ASN A 85 3.52 -22.40 5.28
C ASN A 85 4.57 -21.29 5.33
N GLU A 86 5.57 -21.45 6.21
CA GLU A 86 6.64 -20.47 6.41
C GLU A 86 7.31 -20.03 5.07
N SER A 87 7.64 -20.99 4.18
CA SER A 87 8.27 -20.68 2.89
C SER A 87 7.40 -19.82 1.99
N ILE A 88 6.09 -20.09 1.97
CA ILE A 88 5.12 -19.31 1.18
C ILE A 88 4.95 -17.91 1.76
N CYS A 89 4.81 -17.82 3.09
CA CYS A 89 4.66 -16.54 3.78
C CYS A 89 5.93 -15.69 3.68
N GLN A 90 7.12 -16.28 3.81
CA GLN A 90 8.38 -15.59 3.57
C GLN A 90 8.46 -15.00 2.16
N ARG A 91 8.18 -15.80 1.13
CA ARG A 91 8.16 -15.33 -0.28
C ARG A 91 7.18 -14.18 -0.49
N ALA A 92 6.03 -14.21 0.18
CA ALA A 92 5.03 -13.15 0.09
C ALA A 92 5.53 -11.85 0.76
N LEU A 93 6.20 -11.94 1.92
CA LEU A 93 6.78 -10.78 2.59
C LEU A 93 7.98 -10.21 1.85
N ASP A 94 8.82 -11.06 1.25
CA ASP A 94 10.01 -10.64 0.49
C ASP A 94 9.68 -9.76 -0.72
N ILE A 95 8.52 -9.97 -1.35
CA ILE A 95 8.08 -9.17 -2.49
C ILE A 95 7.17 -7.99 -2.11
N PHE A 96 6.77 -7.90 -0.85
CA PHE A 96 5.89 -6.83 -0.42
C PHE A 96 6.67 -5.53 -0.24
N ALA A 97 6.56 -4.65 -1.23
CA ALA A 97 7.18 -3.33 -1.22
C ALA A 97 6.33 -2.36 -0.40
N CYS A 98 6.56 -2.31 0.92
CA CYS A 98 5.98 -1.27 1.76
C CYS A 98 7.01 -0.16 1.97
N PRO A 99 6.65 1.11 1.76
CA PRO A 99 7.56 2.22 2.01
C PRO A 99 7.93 2.33 3.50
N SER A 100 9.13 2.80 3.78
CA SER A 100 9.52 3.23 5.13
C SER A 100 8.60 4.36 5.62
N PRO A 101 8.53 4.62 6.94
CA PRO A 101 7.73 5.73 7.46
C PRO A 101 8.03 7.09 6.81
N SER A 102 9.31 7.36 6.51
CA SER A 102 9.74 8.60 5.84
C SER A 102 9.30 8.66 4.37
N GLU A 103 9.43 7.57 3.63
CA GLU A 103 8.95 7.48 2.25
C GLU A 103 7.43 7.59 2.18
N ALA A 104 6.70 6.98 3.11
CA ALA A 104 5.24 7.08 3.20
C ALA A 104 4.78 8.52 3.43
N VAL A 105 5.45 9.27 4.32
CA VAL A 105 5.19 10.71 4.48
C VAL A 105 5.50 11.45 3.18
N SER A 106 6.65 11.21 2.57
CA SER A 106 7.06 11.89 1.33
C SER A 106 6.06 11.68 0.20
N VAL A 107 5.65 10.45 -0.07
CA VAL A 107 4.70 10.12 -1.14
C VAL A 107 3.34 10.78 -0.91
N MET A 108 2.92 10.92 0.36
CA MET A 108 1.63 11.53 0.73
C MET A 108 1.66 13.05 0.85
N THR A 109 2.84 13.69 0.87
CA THR A 109 2.97 15.15 1.08
C THR A 109 3.69 15.88 -0.05
N THR A 110 4.35 15.16 -0.96
CA THR A 110 5.04 15.76 -2.09
C THR A 110 4.06 16.02 -3.23
N GLU A 111 3.95 17.28 -3.65
CA GLU A 111 3.24 17.67 -4.86
C GLU A 111 4.11 17.47 -6.09
N GLU A 112 3.52 16.92 -7.13
CA GLU A 112 4.15 16.70 -8.44
C GLU A 112 3.26 17.25 -9.55
N GLU A 113 3.87 17.54 -10.70
CA GLU A 113 3.09 17.78 -11.93
C GLU A 113 2.30 16.51 -12.26
N ASP A 114 1.02 16.68 -12.63
CA ASP A 114 0.18 15.57 -13.04
C ASP A 114 0.75 14.88 -14.29
N ARG A 115 1.24 13.67 -14.13
CA ARG A 115 1.89 12.89 -15.19
C ARG A 115 0.96 12.54 -16.35
N LEU A 116 -0.34 12.44 -16.10
CA LEU A 116 -1.36 12.16 -17.12
C LEU A 116 -2.01 13.42 -17.68
N SER A 117 -1.68 14.58 -17.12
CA SER A 117 -2.25 15.89 -17.49
C SER A 117 -3.79 15.92 -17.40
N LEU A 118 -4.35 15.30 -16.37
CA LEU A 118 -5.79 15.22 -16.14
C LEU A 118 -6.29 16.29 -15.17
N ALA A 119 -5.41 16.84 -14.33
CA ALA A 119 -5.73 17.90 -13.37
C ALA A 119 -5.12 19.24 -13.80
N ASP A 120 -5.83 20.34 -13.52
CA ASP A 120 -5.34 21.72 -13.74
C ASP A 120 -4.49 22.20 -12.54
N ARG A 121 -3.89 21.28 -11.77
CA ARG A 121 -3.12 21.54 -10.55
C ARG A 121 -2.04 20.47 -10.38
N PRO A 122 -0.98 20.72 -9.60
CA PRO A 122 -0.16 19.64 -9.08
C PRO A 122 -1.01 18.67 -8.26
N VAL A 123 -0.63 17.41 -8.28
CA VAL A 123 -1.25 16.34 -7.49
C VAL A 123 -0.22 15.74 -6.54
N LEU A 124 -0.65 15.01 -5.53
CA LEU A 124 0.28 14.29 -4.68
C LEU A 124 0.92 13.12 -5.44
N ALA A 125 2.15 12.76 -5.09
CA ALA A 125 2.82 11.60 -5.70
C ALA A 125 1.96 10.33 -5.60
N ALA A 126 1.33 10.08 -4.42
CA ALA A 126 0.37 8.99 -4.24
C ALA A 126 -0.88 9.11 -5.14
N GLU A 127 -1.33 10.32 -5.45
CA GLU A 127 -2.46 10.55 -6.35
C GLU A 127 -2.07 10.23 -7.80
N ASN A 128 -0.86 10.59 -8.23
CA ASN A 128 -0.34 10.20 -9.54
C ASN A 128 -0.29 8.67 -9.71
N ASP A 129 0.20 7.94 -8.72
CA ASP A 129 0.25 6.47 -8.77
C ASP A 129 -1.15 5.84 -8.84
N LEU A 130 -2.11 6.43 -8.12
CA LEU A 130 -3.51 6.00 -8.19
C LEU A 130 -4.12 6.26 -9.57
N LEU A 131 -3.86 7.43 -10.17
CA LEU A 131 -4.35 7.78 -11.51
C LEU A 131 -3.78 6.86 -12.58
N GLU A 132 -2.50 6.52 -12.52
CA GLU A 132 -1.89 5.54 -13.44
C GLU A 132 -2.54 4.15 -13.31
N THR A 133 -2.82 3.72 -12.08
CA THR A 133 -3.55 2.47 -11.83
C THR A 133 -4.96 2.52 -12.40
N MET A 134 -5.67 3.64 -12.22
CA MET A 134 -7.00 3.86 -12.79
C MET A 134 -7.00 3.83 -14.32
N ASP A 135 -5.97 4.38 -14.96
CA ASP A 135 -5.83 4.36 -16.43
C ASP A 135 -5.82 2.92 -16.97
N PHE A 136 -5.06 2.03 -16.32
CA PHE A 136 -5.09 0.61 -16.66
C PHE A 136 -6.50 0.01 -16.52
N PHE A 137 -7.19 0.23 -15.39
CA PHE A 137 -8.51 -0.34 -15.15
C PHE A 137 -9.59 0.22 -16.09
N ILE A 138 -9.47 1.48 -16.51
CA ILE A 138 -10.33 2.08 -17.55
C ILE A 138 -10.08 1.41 -18.89
N SER A 139 -8.81 1.16 -19.25
CA SER A 139 -8.44 0.53 -20.52
C SER A 139 -9.05 -0.86 -20.71
N ILE A 140 -9.27 -1.59 -19.62
CA ILE A 140 -9.92 -2.92 -19.63
C ILE A 140 -11.43 -2.88 -19.31
N GLY A 141 -12.00 -1.69 -19.15
CA GLY A 141 -13.44 -1.49 -18.96
C GLY A 141 -13.97 -1.80 -17.55
N SER A 142 -13.10 -1.88 -16.54
CA SER A 142 -13.50 -2.11 -15.14
C SER A 142 -13.98 -0.83 -14.45
N TYR A 143 -13.46 0.32 -14.86
CA TYR A 143 -13.84 1.66 -14.42
C TYR A 143 -14.06 2.58 -15.61
N THR A 144 -14.55 3.78 -15.37
CA THR A 144 -14.87 4.80 -16.38
C THR A 144 -14.06 6.08 -16.17
N GLU A 145 -14.05 6.96 -17.15
CA GLU A 145 -13.49 8.31 -17.02
C GLU A 145 -14.21 9.15 -15.94
N GLU A 146 -15.52 8.87 -15.71
CA GLU A 146 -16.27 9.53 -14.65
C GLU A 146 -15.77 9.12 -13.26
N ASP A 147 -15.38 7.85 -13.08
CA ASP A 147 -14.78 7.36 -11.83
C ASP A 147 -13.45 8.04 -11.55
N ARG A 148 -12.59 8.19 -12.58
CA ARG A 148 -11.33 8.92 -12.49
C ARG A 148 -11.54 10.39 -12.11
N THR A 149 -12.44 11.07 -12.81
CA THR A 149 -12.81 12.46 -12.52
C THR A 149 -13.29 12.63 -11.09
N ALA A 150 -14.09 11.66 -10.61
CA ALA A 150 -14.58 11.69 -9.23
C ALA A 150 -13.49 11.57 -8.16
N ILE A 151 -12.38 10.89 -8.45
CA ILE A 151 -11.21 10.83 -7.56
C ILE A 151 -10.54 12.21 -7.48
N LEU A 152 -10.30 12.83 -8.63
CA LEU A 152 -9.69 14.15 -8.73
C LEU A 152 -10.53 15.24 -8.06
N ASP A 153 -11.84 15.29 -8.40
CA ASP A 153 -12.76 16.33 -7.90
C ASP A 153 -13.02 16.23 -6.40
N LYS A 154 -12.96 15.02 -5.85
CA LYS A 154 -13.21 14.78 -4.41
C LYS A 154 -11.95 14.80 -3.57
N GLU A 155 -10.77 14.94 -4.21
CA GLU A 155 -9.48 14.90 -3.52
C GLU A 155 -9.39 13.72 -2.55
N LEU A 156 -9.68 12.51 -3.07
CA LEU A 156 -9.76 11.30 -2.24
C LEU A 156 -8.41 10.88 -1.64
N VAL A 157 -7.31 11.27 -2.27
CA VAL A 157 -5.97 11.13 -1.68
C VAL A 157 -5.73 12.34 -0.78
N ASN A 158 -5.46 12.08 0.51
CA ASN A 158 -5.44 13.13 1.52
C ASN A 158 -4.15 13.08 2.34
N SER A 159 -3.36 14.16 2.31
CA SER A 159 -2.08 14.28 3.01
C SER A 159 -2.19 14.48 4.52
N SER A 160 -3.34 14.91 5.03
CA SER A 160 -3.47 15.41 6.40
C SER A 160 -3.08 14.41 7.49
N VAL A 161 -3.26 13.11 7.25
CA VAL A 161 -2.83 12.05 8.18
C VAL A 161 -1.30 11.98 8.23
N ALA A 162 -0.66 11.92 7.06
CA ALA A 162 0.81 11.88 6.96
C ALA A 162 1.45 13.14 7.56
N GLU A 163 0.87 14.32 7.32
CA GLU A 163 1.33 15.60 7.89
C GLU A 163 1.28 15.60 9.42
N ARG A 164 0.18 15.15 10.02
CA ARG A 164 0.07 15.05 11.50
C ARG A 164 1.01 14.01 12.07
N CYS A 165 1.18 12.87 11.39
CA CYS A 165 2.08 11.81 11.83
C CYS A 165 3.55 12.19 11.70
N ALA A 166 3.91 13.06 10.75
CA ALA A 166 5.28 13.49 10.50
C ALA A 166 5.96 14.08 11.76
N GLU A 167 5.27 14.90 12.54
CA GLU A 167 5.81 15.47 13.78
C GLU A 167 6.12 14.38 14.84
N THR A 168 5.25 13.38 14.96
CA THR A 168 5.47 12.26 15.86
C THR A 168 6.64 11.38 15.37
N LEU A 169 6.69 11.08 14.08
CA LEU A 169 7.78 10.31 13.47
C LEU A 169 9.12 11.02 13.60
N LYS A 170 9.14 12.35 13.48
CA LYS A 170 10.33 13.19 13.74
C LYS A 170 10.81 13.05 15.19
N THR A 171 9.89 13.10 16.15
CA THR A 171 10.20 12.90 17.56
C THR A 171 10.76 11.51 17.86
N LEU A 172 10.30 10.51 17.13
CA LEU A 172 10.77 9.12 17.23
C LEU A 172 12.07 8.85 16.45
N GLY A 173 12.57 9.82 15.66
CA GLY A 173 13.82 9.71 14.90
C GLY A 173 13.69 9.02 13.54
N TYR A 174 12.49 8.90 13.00
CA TYR A 174 12.24 8.35 11.65
C TYR A 174 12.28 9.42 10.55
N LEU A 175 12.21 10.68 10.91
CA LEU A 175 12.33 11.83 10.02
C LEU A 175 13.41 12.80 10.53
N GLU A 176 14.10 13.52 9.62
CA GLU A 176 15.06 14.58 9.92
C GLU A 176 14.38 15.94 10.26
#